data_fb958129c603c12d40df205ed17135c3
#
_entry.id   fb958129c603c12d40df205ed17135c3
#
_cell.length_a   1.000
_cell.length_b   1.000
_cell.length_c   1.000
_cell.angle_alpha   90.00
_cell.angle_beta   90.00
_cell.angle_gamma   90.00
#
_symmetry.space_group_name_H-M   'P 1'
#
loop_
_entity.id
_entity.type
_entity.pdbx_description
1 polymer ?
#
loop_
_entity_poly.entity_id
_entity_poly.type
_entity_poly.pdbx_seq_one_letter_code
_entity_poly.pdbx_strand_id
1 'polypeptide(L)'
;AKKLYCWNEGGRRVCGDALPASAVDGARTEINSKSGLPGARIDRALTAEERAAQAALQAEAQAKADQAAAEARRDFALGESYDSEDALRQAFKIRYELVAEGLKTSKMAIVNQRRALLQMLQAAADVEMKNGKVPAKLAQNVLTQRASVLDAQESYRLQQQERGELDAKLNDALTRYRKAKGLDPVTGQAPAPTLTPIQAPPAG
;
A
#
# COMPACT_ATOMS: atom_id res chain seq x y z
N ALA A 1 32.93 -33.24 27.59
CA ALA A 1 32.35 -34.53 27.29
C ALA A 1 32.51 -34.81 25.78
N LYS A 2 33.06 -35.97 25.40
CA LYS A 2 33.13 -36.36 23.99
C LYS A 2 31.70 -36.59 23.50
N LYS A 3 31.36 -36.03 22.33
CA LYS A 3 30.11 -36.29 21.67
C LYS A 3 30.30 -37.38 20.62
N LEU A 4 29.33 -38.26 20.48
CA LEU A 4 29.24 -39.23 19.40
C LEU A 4 28.19 -38.73 18.41
N TYR A 5 28.50 -38.86 17.13
CA TYR A 5 27.60 -38.46 16.04
C TYR A 5 27.15 -39.72 15.33
N CYS A 6 25.83 -39.85 15.10
CA CYS A 6 25.28 -40.93 14.29
C CYS A 6 24.60 -40.34 13.07
N TRP A 7 24.96 -40.83 11.89
CA TRP A 7 24.42 -40.45 10.59
C TRP A 7 24.01 -41.65 9.77
N ASN A 8 23.37 -41.46 8.67
CA ASN A 8 23.01 -42.53 7.75
C ASN A 8 23.97 -42.52 6.57
N GLU A 9 24.63 -43.63 6.28
CA GLU A 9 25.54 -43.83 5.17
C GLU A 9 25.13 -45.08 4.38
N GLY A 10 24.73 -44.88 3.11
CA GLY A 10 24.29 -45.99 2.26
C GLY A 10 23.11 -46.81 2.83
N GLY A 11 22.18 -46.16 3.56
CA GLY A 11 21.02 -46.82 4.18
C GLY A 11 21.31 -47.50 5.53
N ARG A 12 22.54 -47.42 6.04
CA ARG A 12 22.93 -47.94 7.35
C ARG A 12 23.26 -46.80 8.32
N ARG A 13 22.87 -46.98 9.57
CA ARG A 13 23.24 -46.05 10.64
C ARG A 13 24.68 -46.31 11.08
N VAL A 14 25.53 -45.30 10.90
CA VAL A 14 26.93 -45.30 11.31
C VAL A 14 27.09 -44.27 12.43
N CYS A 15 27.90 -44.61 13.46
CA CYS A 15 28.18 -43.71 14.58
C CYS A 15 29.71 -43.61 14.78
N GLY A 16 30.21 -42.42 15.04
CA GLY A 16 31.63 -42.12 15.28
C GLY A 16 31.82 -40.89 16.15
N ASP A 17 33.05 -40.72 16.61
CA ASP A 17 33.47 -39.54 17.40
C ASP A 17 33.81 -38.34 16.53
N ALA A 18 33.97 -38.53 15.22
CA ALA A 18 34.16 -37.47 14.22
C ALA A 18 33.20 -37.67 13.06
N LEU A 19 32.67 -36.59 12.55
CA LEU A 19 31.75 -36.59 11.40
C LEU A 19 32.59 -36.48 10.10
N PRO A 20 32.46 -37.43 9.15
CA PRO A 20 33.17 -37.29 7.87
C PRO A 20 32.60 -36.12 7.06
N ALA A 21 33.44 -35.54 6.19
CA ALA A 21 33.04 -34.36 5.37
C ALA A 21 31.79 -34.64 4.51
N SER A 22 31.61 -35.91 4.06
CA SER A 22 30.43 -36.31 3.29
C SER A 22 29.14 -36.36 4.10
N ALA A 23 29.19 -36.39 5.42
CA ALA A 23 28.00 -36.42 6.29
C ALA A 23 27.73 -35.10 7.03
N VAL A 24 28.56 -34.06 6.83
CA VAL A 24 28.42 -32.76 7.49
C VAL A 24 27.09 -32.13 7.17
N ASP A 25 26.64 -32.17 5.91
CA ASP A 25 25.37 -31.61 5.45
C ASP A 25 24.17 -32.56 5.61
N GLY A 26 24.42 -33.81 6.04
CA GLY A 26 23.41 -34.85 6.26
C GLY A 26 22.72 -34.75 7.63
N ALA A 27 21.53 -35.36 7.73
CA ALA A 27 20.85 -35.49 9.01
C ALA A 27 21.67 -36.35 9.98
N ARG A 28 21.81 -35.88 11.22
CA ARG A 28 22.60 -36.58 12.24
C ARG A 28 21.98 -36.49 13.63
N THR A 29 22.27 -37.42 14.46
CA THR A 29 21.89 -37.43 15.88
C THR A 29 23.14 -37.36 16.74
N GLU A 30 23.21 -36.40 17.64
CA GLU A 30 24.24 -36.39 18.68
C GLU A 30 23.87 -37.38 19.79
N ILE A 31 24.83 -38.13 20.26
CA ILE A 31 24.65 -39.05 21.38
C ILE A 31 25.61 -38.67 22.48
N ASN A 32 25.14 -38.68 23.72
CA ASN A 32 25.98 -38.47 24.87
C ASN A 32 26.83 -39.70 25.11
N SER A 33 28.16 -39.58 24.96
CA SER A 33 29.11 -40.70 25.07
C SER A 33 29.13 -41.37 26.45
N LYS A 34 28.64 -40.71 27.51
CA LYS A 34 28.62 -41.28 28.86
C LYS A 34 27.32 -42.03 29.18
N SER A 35 26.17 -41.52 28.71
CA SER A 35 24.87 -42.10 29.03
C SER A 35 24.29 -42.96 27.89
N GLY A 36 24.84 -42.88 26.66
CA GLY A 36 24.30 -43.56 25.48
C GLY A 36 22.96 -42.99 25.02
N LEU A 37 22.43 -41.96 25.68
CA LEU A 37 21.14 -41.37 25.36
C LEU A 37 21.24 -40.44 24.13
N PRO A 38 20.25 -40.49 23.24
CA PRO A 38 20.19 -39.55 22.11
C PRO A 38 20.01 -38.10 22.64
N GLY A 39 20.85 -37.23 22.15
CA GLY A 39 20.78 -35.80 22.40
C GLY A 39 20.08 -35.06 21.25
N ALA A 40 20.67 -33.96 20.76
CA ALA A 40 20.10 -33.17 19.70
C ALA A 40 20.06 -33.93 18.37
N ARG A 41 18.94 -33.86 17.69
CA ARG A 41 18.79 -34.27 16.29
C ARG A 41 18.99 -33.04 15.41
N ILE A 42 19.91 -33.16 14.49
CA ILE A 42 20.22 -32.09 13.52
C ILE A 42 19.75 -32.60 12.17
N ASP A 43 18.84 -31.90 11.57
CA ASP A 43 18.34 -32.22 10.25
C ASP A 43 19.40 -31.91 9.18
N ARG A 44 19.20 -32.39 7.95
CA ARG A 44 20.11 -32.11 6.85
C ARG A 44 20.14 -30.62 6.53
N ALA A 45 21.26 -30.16 6.05
CA ALA A 45 21.34 -28.80 5.49
C ALA A 45 20.38 -28.65 4.29
N LEU A 46 19.73 -27.52 4.22
CA LEU A 46 18.84 -27.20 3.11
C LEU A 46 19.67 -27.10 1.80
N THR A 47 19.11 -27.56 0.71
CA THR A 47 19.68 -27.34 -0.64
C THR A 47 19.68 -25.84 -0.98
N ALA A 48 20.40 -25.44 -2.02
CA ALA A 48 20.39 -24.05 -2.49
C ALA A 48 18.98 -23.61 -2.91
N GLU A 49 18.23 -24.50 -3.54
CA GLU A 49 16.84 -24.25 -3.96
C GLU A 49 15.90 -24.11 -2.74
N GLU A 50 16.01 -24.98 -1.75
CA GLU A 50 15.21 -24.93 -0.52
C GLU A 50 15.51 -23.65 0.29
N ARG A 51 16.79 -23.25 0.35
CA ARG A 51 17.17 -21.97 0.98
C ARG A 51 16.59 -20.78 0.25
N ALA A 52 16.63 -20.78 -1.09
CA ALA A 52 16.04 -19.73 -1.90
C ALA A 52 14.51 -19.65 -1.73
N ALA A 53 13.83 -20.80 -1.73
CA ALA A 53 12.39 -20.85 -1.48
C ALA A 53 12.02 -20.38 -0.08
N GLN A 54 12.77 -20.80 0.94
CA GLN A 54 12.56 -20.34 2.32
C GLN A 54 12.82 -18.83 2.46
N ALA A 55 13.87 -18.29 1.82
CA ALA A 55 14.18 -16.88 1.82
C ALA A 55 13.07 -16.07 1.12
N ALA A 56 12.51 -16.58 0.01
CA ALA A 56 11.39 -15.94 -0.68
C ALA A 56 10.13 -15.88 0.19
N LEU A 57 9.78 -16.98 0.87
CA LEU A 57 8.65 -17.02 1.80
C LEU A 57 8.86 -16.07 2.99
N GLN A 58 10.07 -15.99 3.52
CA GLN A 58 10.39 -15.05 4.60
C GLN A 58 10.30 -13.60 4.14
N ALA A 59 10.79 -13.29 2.93
CA ALA A 59 10.71 -11.97 2.36
C ALA A 59 9.25 -11.55 2.11
N GLU A 60 8.40 -12.46 1.62
CA GLU A 60 6.97 -12.20 1.45
C GLU A 60 6.27 -11.98 2.80
N ALA A 61 6.55 -12.78 3.80
CA ALA A 61 6.00 -12.62 5.14
C ALA A 61 6.43 -11.29 5.76
N GLN A 62 7.70 -10.92 5.61
CA GLN A 62 8.23 -9.64 6.08
C GLN A 62 7.56 -8.46 5.36
N ALA A 63 7.42 -8.52 4.05
CA ALA A 63 6.75 -7.48 3.27
C ALA A 63 5.29 -7.26 3.71
N LYS A 64 4.56 -8.36 3.97
CA LYS A 64 3.19 -8.29 4.52
C LYS A 64 3.16 -7.68 5.93
N ALA A 65 4.12 -8.04 6.79
CA ALA A 65 4.23 -7.48 8.13
C ALA A 65 4.55 -5.98 8.09
N ASP A 66 5.45 -5.55 7.20
CA ASP A 66 5.82 -4.15 7.02
C ASP A 66 4.65 -3.32 6.47
N GLN A 67 3.88 -3.87 5.52
CA GLN A 67 2.64 -3.25 5.03
C GLN A 67 1.62 -3.07 6.15
N ALA A 68 1.34 -4.12 6.91
CA ALA A 68 0.40 -4.05 8.04
C ALA A 68 0.85 -3.05 9.10
N ALA A 69 2.15 -2.99 9.41
CA ALA A 69 2.70 -2.01 10.33
C ALA A 69 2.61 -0.57 9.79
N ALA A 70 2.79 -0.38 8.49
CA ALA A 70 2.63 0.93 7.84
C ALA A 70 1.17 1.39 7.86
N GLU A 71 0.22 0.49 7.58
CA GLU A 71 -1.21 0.77 7.67
C GLU A 71 -1.62 1.13 9.11
N ALA A 72 -1.19 0.35 10.10
CA ALA A 72 -1.48 0.64 11.50
C ALA A 72 -0.96 2.01 11.94
N ARG A 73 0.25 2.39 11.49
CA ARG A 73 0.80 3.74 11.77
C ARG A 73 -0.03 4.85 11.11
N ARG A 74 -0.49 4.64 9.87
CA ARG A 74 -1.37 5.61 9.19
C ARG A 74 -2.72 5.75 9.88
N ASP A 75 -3.30 4.64 10.32
CA ASP A 75 -4.58 4.64 11.04
C ASP A 75 -4.45 5.35 12.38
N PHE A 76 -3.39 5.07 13.13
CA PHE A 76 -3.06 5.76 14.37
C PHE A 76 -2.89 7.27 14.14
N ALA A 77 -2.08 7.67 13.15
CA ALA A 77 -1.87 9.08 12.83
C ALA A 77 -3.18 9.77 12.44
N LEU A 78 -4.07 9.09 11.71
CA LEU A 78 -5.38 9.61 11.37
C LEU A 78 -6.23 9.83 12.63
N GLY A 79 -6.24 8.86 13.55
CA GLY A 79 -6.92 8.97 14.84
C GLY A 79 -6.43 10.13 15.70
N GLU A 80 -5.12 10.40 15.69
CA GLU A 80 -4.52 11.50 16.46
C GLU A 80 -4.68 12.86 15.76
N SER A 81 -4.87 12.89 14.43
CA SER A 81 -5.00 14.13 13.67
C SER A 81 -6.37 14.82 13.84
N TYR A 82 -7.39 14.07 14.25
CA TYR A 82 -8.74 14.60 14.39
C TYR A 82 -9.31 14.24 15.77
N ASP A 83 -9.81 15.25 16.49
CA ASP A 83 -10.40 15.07 17.81
C ASP A 83 -11.75 14.36 17.78
N SER A 84 -12.45 14.46 16.67
CA SER A 84 -13.78 13.87 16.48
C SER A 84 -14.03 13.45 15.02
N GLU A 85 -15.01 12.57 14.84
CA GLU A 85 -15.50 12.20 13.51
C GLU A 85 -16.05 13.42 12.74
N ASP A 86 -16.67 14.36 13.46
CA ASP A 86 -17.17 15.60 12.86
C ASP A 86 -16.04 16.50 12.37
N ALA A 87 -14.92 16.58 13.07
CA ALA A 87 -13.72 17.30 12.63
C ALA A 87 -13.17 16.70 11.33
N LEU A 88 -13.12 15.36 11.23
CA LEU A 88 -12.72 14.66 10.01
C LEU A 88 -13.71 14.96 8.85
N ARG A 89 -15.01 14.90 9.10
CA ARG A 89 -16.03 15.23 8.09
C ARG A 89 -15.93 16.68 7.63
N GLN A 90 -15.66 17.60 8.54
CA GLN A 90 -15.48 19.01 8.22
C GLN A 90 -14.24 19.24 7.33
N ALA A 91 -13.14 18.53 7.59
CA ALA A 91 -11.95 18.60 6.73
C ALA A 91 -12.25 18.10 5.30
N PHE A 92 -13.04 17.04 5.16
CA PHE A 92 -13.50 16.57 3.86
C PHE A 92 -14.46 17.58 3.19
N LYS A 93 -15.35 18.22 3.94
CA LYS A 93 -16.24 19.27 3.40
C LYS A 93 -15.44 20.39 2.77
N ILE A 94 -14.41 20.87 3.45
CA ILE A 94 -13.49 21.89 2.89
C ILE A 94 -12.85 21.38 1.58
N ARG A 95 -12.44 20.11 1.54
CA ARG A 95 -11.88 19.50 0.34
C ARG A 95 -12.89 19.41 -0.80
N TYR A 96 -14.16 19.07 -0.52
CA TYR A 96 -15.23 19.08 -1.51
C TYR A 96 -15.43 20.48 -2.10
N GLU A 97 -15.45 21.51 -1.27
CA GLU A 97 -15.60 22.91 -1.69
C GLU A 97 -14.43 23.36 -2.57
N LEU A 98 -13.19 23.00 -2.19
CA LEU A 98 -11.99 23.32 -2.96
C LEU A 98 -11.99 22.65 -4.34
N VAL A 99 -12.35 21.38 -4.43
CA VAL A 99 -12.45 20.66 -5.71
C VAL A 99 -13.57 21.22 -6.57
N ALA A 100 -14.71 21.59 -5.97
CA ALA A 100 -15.82 22.21 -6.69
C ALA A 100 -15.43 23.56 -7.31
N GLU A 101 -14.72 24.43 -6.57
CA GLU A 101 -14.21 25.70 -7.10
C GLU A 101 -13.11 25.48 -8.15
N GLY A 102 -12.25 24.49 -7.96
CA GLY A 102 -11.26 24.07 -8.96
C GLY A 102 -11.92 23.66 -10.29
N LEU A 103 -12.96 22.84 -10.24
CA LEU A 103 -13.74 22.41 -11.40
C LEU A 103 -14.39 23.60 -12.13
N LYS A 104 -14.95 24.54 -11.39
CA LYS A 104 -15.54 25.77 -11.95
C LYS A 104 -14.48 26.61 -12.65
N THR A 105 -13.33 26.82 -12.02
CA THR A 105 -12.21 27.59 -12.58
C THR A 105 -11.66 26.91 -13.84
N SER A 106 -11.44 25.60 -13.82
CA SER A 106 -10.96 24.83 -14.97
C SER A 106 -11.95 24.85 -16.13
N LYS A 107 -13.26 24.77 -15.84
CA LYS A 107 -14.31 24.92 -16.87
C LYS A 107 -14.26 26.29 -17.54
N MET A 108 -14.09 27.36 -16.76
CA MET A 108 -13.92 28.71 -17.30
C MET A 108 -12.64 28.83 -18.13
N ALA A 109 -11.54 28.24 -17.67
CA ALA A 109 -10.28 28.21 -18.42
C ALA A 109 -10.47 27.56 -19.80
N ILE A 110 -11.13 26.39 -19.88
CA ILE A 110 -11.43 25.71 -21.14
C ILE A 110 -12.22 26.63 -22.08
N VAL A 111 -13.26 27.30 -21.57
CA VAL A 111 -14.07 28.24 -22.39
C VAL A 111 -13.22 29.34 -22.94
N ASN A 112 -12.38 29.97 -22.12
CA ASN A 112 -11.51 31.08 -22.52
C ASN A 112 -10.44 30.63 -23.53
N GLN A 113 -9.79 29.49 -23.28
CA GLN A 113 -8.76 28.90 -24.19
C GLN A 113 -9.37 28.54 -25.55
N ARG A 114 -10.58 27.96 -25.57
CA ARG A 114 -11.28 27.63 -26.81
C ARG A 114 -11.68 28.92 -27.59
N ARG A 115 -12.11 29.97 -26.90
CA ARG A 115 -12.43 31.25 -27.54
C ARG A 115 -11.17 31.87 -28.17
N ALA A 116 -10.05 31.86 -27.45
CA ALA A 116 -8.77 32.35 -27.99
C ALA A 116 -8.33 31.53 -29.21
N LEU A 117 -8.44 30.20 -29.15
CA LEU A 117 -8.13 29.31 -30.29
C LEU A 117 -9.01 29.65 -31.50
N LEU A 118 -10.31 29.84 -31.30
CA LEU A 118 -11.25 30.19 -32.38
C LEU A 118 -10.87 31.50 -33.03
N GLN A 119 -10.53 32.56 -32.24
CA GLN A 119 -10.08 33.82 -32.76
C GLN A 119 -8.78 33.70 -33.59
N MET A 120 -7.82 32.88 -33.13
CA MET A 120 -6.58 32.62 -33.89
C MET A 120 -6.85 31.88 -35.18
N LEU A 121 -7.76 30.91 -35.17
CA LEU A 121 -8.15 30.14 -36.38
C LEU A 121 -8.87 31.04 -37.39
N GLN A 122 -9.76 31.95 -36.94
CA GLN A 122 -10.40 32.96 -37.80
C GLN A 122 -9.38 33.87 -38.44
N ALA A 123 -8.42 34.42 -37.64
CA ALA A 123 -7.35 35.24 -38.18
C ALA A 123 -6.47 34.50 -39.21
N ALA A 124 -6.19 33.22 -38.96
CA ALA A 124 -5.42 32.39 -39.90
C ALA A 124 -6.21 32.16 -41.22
N ALA A 125 -7.51 31.87 -41.14
CA ALA A 125 -8.38 31.75 -42.31
C ALA A 125 -8.48 33.03 -43.13
N ASP A 126 -8.61 34.19 -42.48
CA ASP A 126 -8.62 35.47 -43.16
C ASP A 126 -7.32 35.78 -43.92
N VAL A 127 -6.19 35.41 -43.32
CA VAL A 127 -4.88 35.57 -44.01
C VAL A 127 -4.78 34.59 -45.17
N GLU A 128 -5.19 33.32 -45.03
CA GLU A 128 -5.19 32.33 -46.09
C GLU A 128 -6.01 32.77 -47.30
N MET A 129 -7.24 33.28 -47.03
CA MET A 129 -8.12 33.76 -48.09
C MET A 129 -7.56 34.98 -48.85
N LYS A 130 -6.84 35.86 -48.15
CA LYS A 130 -6.24 37.05 -48.77
C LYS A 130 -4.91 36.81 -49.45
N ASN A 131 -4.03 36.02 -48.82
CA ASN A 131 -2.63 35.88 -49.20
C ASN A 131 -2.22 34.47 -49.65
N GLY A 132 -3.16 33.50 -49.57
CA GLY A 132 -2.95 32.10 -49.93
C GLY A 132 -2.00 31.29 -49.04
N LYS A 133 -1.37 31.94 -48.03
CA LYS A 133 -0.42 31.24 -47.14
C LYS A 133 -0.44 31.86 -45.74
N VAL A 134 -0.64 31.01 -44.73
CA VAL A 134 -0.58 31.38 -43.33
C VAL A 134 0.88 31.54 -42.87
N PRO A 135 1.29 32.64 -42.21
CA PRO A 135 2.64 32.80 -41.68
C PRO A 135 2.96 31.72 -40.64
N ALA A 136 4.21 31.21 -40.68
CA ALA A 136 4.66 30.14 -39.82
C ALA A 136 4.46 30.48 -38.31
N LYS A 137 4.69 31.75 -37.93
CA LYS A 137 4.50 32.18 -36.55
C LYS A 137 3.03 32.08 -36.11
N LEU A 138 2.07 32.43 -36.98
CA LEU A 138 0.66 32.31 -36.68
C LEU A 138 0.23 30.84 -36.58
N ALA A 139 0.71 29.99 -37.50
CA ALA A 139 0.46 28.57 -37.44
C ALA A 139 1.01 27.95 -36.13
N GLN A 140 2.21 28.34 -35.71
CA GLN A 140 2.80 27.89 -34.44
C GLN A 140 1.97 28.35 -33.23
N ASN A 141 1.48 29.60 -33.22
CA ASN A 141 0.64 30.10 -32.15
C ASN A 141 -0.68 29.32 -32.05
N VAL A 142 -1.30 28.96 -33.17
CA VAL A 142 -2.52 28.13 -33.21
C VAL A 142 -2.24 26.76 -32.60
N LEU A 143 -1.11 26.12 -32.94
CA LEU A 143 -0.73 24.82 -32.37
C LEU A 143 -0.49 24.91 -30.87
N THR A 144 0.22 25.94 -30.40
CA THR A 144 0.44 26.18 -28.96
C THR A 144 -0.88 26.42 -28.23
N GLN A 145 -1.77 27.23 -28.79
CA GLN A 145 -3.08 27.50 -28.20
C GLN A 145 -3.95 26.23 -28.16
N ARG A 146 -3.87 25.38 -29.19
CA ARG A 146 -4.55 24.07 -29.19
C ARG A 146 -4.03 23.17 -28.05
N ALA A 147 -2.70 23.10 -27.85
CA ALA A 147 -2.12 22.37 -26.74
C ALA A 147 -2.66 22.86 -25.39
N SER A 148 -2.71 24.20 -25.19
CA SER A 148 -3.28 24.77 -23.95
C SER A 148 -4.75 24.40 -23.73
N VAL A 149 -5.56 24.26 -24.79
CA VAL A 149 -6.94 23.75 -24.66
C VAL A 149 -6.95 22.29 -24.19
N LEU A 150 -6.10 21.46 -24.76
CA LEU A 150 -6.02 20.03 -24.38
C LEU A 150 -5.56 19.86 -22.94
N ASP A 151 -4.55 20.62 -22.50
CA ASP A 151 -4.05 20.61 -21.13
C ASP A 151 -5.13 21.04 -20.12
N ALA A 152 -5.88 22.09 -20.46
CA ALA A 152 -7.00 22.53 -19.62
C ALA A 152 -8.13 21.48 -19.54
N GLN A 153 -8.41 20.77 -20.63
CA GLN A 153 -9.39 19.68 -20.64
C GLN A 153 -8.93 18.50 -19.79
N GLU A 154 -7.66 18.10 -19.86
CA GLU A 154 -7.10 17.03 -19.06
C GLU A 154 -7.11 17.40 -17.56
N SER A 155 -6.72 18.62 -17.22
CA SER A 155 -6.80 19.11 -15.84
C SER A 155 -8.24 19.03 -15.29
N TYR A 156 -9.23 19.42 -16.09
CA TYR A 156 -10.64 19.31 -15.71
C TYR A 156 -11.07 17.87 -15.52
N ARG A 157 -10.65 16.96 -16.39
CA ARG A 157 -10.95 15.53 -16.30
C ARG A 157 -10.38 14.93 -15.01
N LEU A 158 -9.13 15.23 -14.66
CA LEU A 158 -8.49 14.77 -13.43
C LEU A 158 -9.23 15.27 -12.18
N GLN A 159 -9.65 16.53 -12.17
CA GLN A 159 -10.43 17.09 -11.06
C GLN A 159 -11.83 16.45 -10.95
N GLN A 160 -12.47 16.11 -12.07
CA GLN A 160 -13.74 15.36 -12.07
C GLN A 160 -13.55 13.97 -11.47
N GLN A 161 -12.46 13.29 -11.83
CA GLN A 161 -12.12 11.99 -11.25
C GLN A 161 -11.87 12.11 -9.73
N GLU A 162 -11.07 13.07 -9.30
CA GLU A 162 -10.83 13.35 -7.88
C GLU A 162 -12.16 13.60 -7.13
N ARG A 163 -13.06 14.37 -7.72
CA ARG A 163 -14.39 14.64 -7.13
C ARG A 163 -15.20 13.36 -6.95
N GLY A 164 -15.17 12.46 -7.96
CA GLY A 164 -15.85 11.16 -7.89
C GLY A 164 -15.29 10.21 -6.83
N GLU A 165 -14.01 10.33 -6.51
CA GLU A 165 -13.34 9.49 -5.51
C GLU A 165 -13.51 9.98 -4.06
N LEU A 166 -13.91 11.24 -3.85
CA LEU A 166 -13.95 11.85 -2.51
C LEU A 166 -14.90 11.12 -1.56
N ASP A 167 -16.03 10.62 -2.04
CA ASP A 167 -16.99 9.90 -1.20
C ASP A 167 -16.40 8.57 -0.69
N ALA A 168 -15.71 7.84 -1.57
CA ALA A 168 -15.02 6.61 -1.19
C ALA A 168 -13.87 6.90 -0.20
N LYS A 169 -13.10 7.96 -0.44
CA LYS A 169 -12.01 8.39 0.46
C LYS A 169 -12.53 8.81 1.83
N LEU A 170 -13.67 9.51 1.90
CA LEU A 170 -14.30 9.86 3.16
C LEU A 170 -14.75 8.61 3.94
N ASN A 171 -15.43 7.68 3.27
CA ASN A 171 -15.91 6.45 3.91
C ASN A 171 -14.74 5.59 4.41
N ASP A 172 -13.66 5.44 3.63
CA ASP A 172 -12.44 4.77 4.07
C ASP A 172 -11.82 5.47 5.29
N ALA A 173 -11.66 6.78 5.23
CA ALA A 173 -11.10 7.57 6.33
C ALA A 173 -11.95 7.45 7.62
N LEU A 174 -13.27 7.45 7.52
CA LEU A 174 -14.17 7.26 8.67
C LEU A 174 -14.02 5.85 9.27
N THR A 175 -13.98 4.82 8.43
CA THR A 175 -13.80 3.44 8.88
C THR A 175 -12.47 3.26 9.62
N ARG A 176 -11.40 3.81 9.08
CA ARG A 176 -10.06 3.77 9.68
C ARG A 176 -9.96 4.59 10.96
N TYR A 177 -10.57 5.79 10.99
CA TYR A 177 -10.66 6.62 12.19
C TYR A 177 -11.38 5.90 13.33
N ARG A 178 -12.54 5.31 13.04
CA ARG A 178 -13.33 4.55 14.03
C ARG A 178 -12.53 3.37 14.58
N LYS A 179 -11.87 2.62 13.69
CA LYS A 179 -10.98 1.53 14.08
C LYS A 179 -9.84 2.01 15.00
N ALA A 180 -9.20 3.13 14.68
CA ALA A 180 -8.11 3.70 15.47
C ALA A 180 -8.58 4.18 16.87
N LYS A 181 -9.82 4.68 16.96
CA LYS A 181 -10.46 5.08 18.23
C LYS A 181 -11.14 3.92 18.98
N GLY A 182 -11.05 2.68 18.48
CA GLY A 182 -11.72 1.52 19.11
C GLY A 182 -13.23 1.55 19.02
N LEU A 183 -13.79 2.27 18.06
CA LEU A 183 -15.23 2.34 17.81
C LEU A 183 -15.64 1.28 16.77
N ASP A 184 -16.93 0.95 16.73
CA ASP A 184 -17.48 0.11 15.67
C ASP A 184 -17.27 0.78 14.30
N PRO A 185 -16.63 0.10 13.35
CA PRO A 185 -16.25 0.71 12.07
C PRO A 185 -17.43 1.12 11.18
N VAL A 186 -18.62 0.54 11.41
CA VAL A 186 -19.83 0.83 10.64
C VAL A 186 -20.67 1.90 11.33
N THR A 187 -20.96 1.71 12.61
CA THR A 187 -21.87 2.59 13.36
C THR A 187 -21.17 3.76 14.05
N GLY A 188 -19.86 3.66 14.31
CA GLY A 188 -19.11 4.66 15.06
C GLY A 188 -19.40 4.64 16.57
N GLN A 189 -20.13 3.64 17.08
CA GLN A 189 -20.46 3.53 18.49
C GLN A 189 -19.35 2.84 19.27
N ALA A 190 -19.19 3.20 20.54
CA ALA A 190 -18.31 2.48 21.45
C ALA A 190 -18.83 1.03 21.63
N PRO A 191 -17.95 0.02 21.71
CA PRO A 191 -18.36 -1.34 22.00
C PRO A 191 -19.13 -1.38 23.33
N ALA A 192 -20.23 -2.12 23.36
CA ALA A 192 -21.00 -2.29 24.57
C ALA A 192 -20.12 -2.81 25.72
N PRO A 193 -20.21 -2.27 26.93
CA PRO A 193 -19.44 -2.74 28.06
C PRO A 193 -19.69 -4.24 28.25
N THR A 194 -18.62 -5.05 28.14
CA THR A 194 -18.67 -6.47 28.50
C THR A 194 -18.98 -6.55 30.00
N LEU A 195 -20.22 -6.85 30.34
CA LEU A 195 -20.58 -7.17 31.72
C LEU A 195 -19.84 -8.44 32.10
N THR A 196 -18.76 -8.30 32.86
CA THR A 196 -18.09 -9.44 33.49
C THR A 196 -19.12 -10.06 34.45
N PRO A 197 -19.46 -11.35 34.31
CA PRO A 197 -20.37 -11.98 35.29
C PRO A 197 -19.74 -11.85 36.67
N ILE A 198 -20.45 -11.21 37.58
CA ILE A 198 -20.09 -11.15 38.99
C ILE A 198 -20.06 -12.60 39.48
N GLN A 199 -18.86 -13.12 39.75
CA GLN A 199 -18.72 -14.40 40.43
C GLN A 199 -19.39 -14.28 41.79
N ALA A 200 -20.42 -15.09 41.97
CA ALA A 200 -21.07 -15.21 43.29
C ALA A 200 -20.01 -15.65 44.30
N PRO A 201 -19.99 -15.08 45.51
CA PRO A 201 -19.08 -15.51 46.58
C PRO A 201 -19.33 -16.97 46.89
N PRO A 202 -18.30 -17.78 47.22
CA PRO A 202 -18.46 -19.17 47.61
C PRO A 202 -19.35 -19.22 48.86
N ALA A 203 -20.39 -20.06 48.80
CA ALA A 203 -21.22 -20.37 49.95
C ALA A 203 -20.37 -20.99 51.05
N GLY A 204 -20.27 -20.33 52.20
CA GLY A 204 -19.63 -20.82 53.42
C GLY A 204 -20.43 -21.90 54.12
#